data_8b31faf838b5eaeaa70fd99282868215
#
_entry.id   8b31faf838b5eaeaa70fd99282868215
#
_cell.length_a   1.000
_cell.length_b   1.000
_cell.length_c   1.000
_cell.angle_alpha   90.00
_cell.angle_beta   90.00
_cell.angle_gamma   90.00
#
_symmetry.space_group_name_H-M   'P 1'
#
loop_
_entity.id
_entity.type
_entity.pdbx_description
1 polymer ?
#
loop_
_entity_poly.entity_id
_entity_poly.type
_entity_poly.pdbx_seq_one_letter_code
_entity_poly.pdbx_strand_id
1 'polypeptide(L)'
;MHYELFIAFRQIRARKFQTLLSVGAIALAVMVLTVSQALMVGFTGELYNTTVNKLPHVSVSPQEGEDYIYLYRTLTERISSIEGVSTVSPFLTGQASFRFKDNSLNSELRGIIPSQENEISSIEEDMVEGNFRELEFSRNTVVIGSRLADKLEVNLGDSVSVSFPNANPLSLRVVGIFHTGSPLDESLTYTSLDTAQEFYDVTDVVNGISVRLRDFDQDRKVAAEIEETGYRARGWTETNPAILRTIAIESTSNNVIYGLIIIIASFGVVSTLNLSVIGATGQIGMLRAMGASVSSIQRIFILQSGILGLMGALAGTFAGVLVALAIGQYEVPAASSDVYGGITFIPIVVRPQDIVVIIVAVFLLNLITGIYPARQAAKLDPVKAISTR
;
A
#
# COMPACT_ATOMS: atom_id res chain seq x y z
N MET A 1 -5.58 43.05 16.34
CA MET A 1 -5.02 41.68 16.32
C MET A 1 -3.98 41.40 17.42
N HIS A 2 -3.06 42.31 17.76
CA HIS A 2 -2.02 42.01 18.77
C HIS A 2 -2.54 41.72 20.16
N TYR A 3 -3.55 42.47 20.64
CA TYR A 3 -4.09 42.25 22.00
C TYR A 3 -4.98 41.01 22.14
N GLU A 4 -5.69 40.63 21.06
CA GLU A 4 -6.56 39.44 21.02
C GLU A 4 -5.71 38.15 21.18
N LEU A 5 -4.58 38.08 20.46
CA LEU A 5 -3.62 36.99 20.59
C LEU A 5 -2.97 36.92 21.97
N PHE A 6 -2.61 38.08 22.53
CA PHE A 6 -2.05 38.16 23.86
C PHE A 6 -3.01 37.64 24.94
N ILE A 7 -4.29 38.04 24.85
CA ILE A 7 -5.34 37.60 25.79
C ILE A 7 -5.57 36.08 25.64
N ALA A 8 -5.68 35.57 24.41
CA ALA A 8 -5.82 34.13 24.13
C ALA A 8 -4.69 33.31 24.77
N PHE A 9 -3.45 33.71 24.56
CA PHE A 9 -2.28 33.03 25.14
C PHE A 9 -2.24 33.10 26.66
N ARG A 10 -2.58 34.26 27.27
CA ARG A 10 -2.65 34.44 28.70
C ARG A 10 -3.74 33.57 29.36
N GLN A 11 -4.90 33.41 28.72
CA GLN A 11 -5.97 32.53 29.19
C GLN A 11 -5.57 31.05 29.14
N ILE A 12 -4.90 30.62 28.09
CA ILE A 12 -4.36 29.28 27.97
C ILE A 12 -3.38 28.98 29.12
N ARG A 13 -2.46 29.92 29.40
CA ARG A 13 -1.46 29.76 30.46
C ARG A 13 -2.05 29.82 31.86
N ALA A 14 -3.13 30.57 32.07
CA ALA A 14 -3.79 30.68 33.35
C ALA A 14 -4.54 29.40 33.77
N ARG A 15 -4.95 28.56 32.79
CA ARG A 15 -5.75 27.34 33.05
C ARG A 15 -5.00 26.09 32.62
N LYS A 16 -3.80 25.86 33.19
CA LYS A 16 -2.86 24.82 32.81
C LYS A 16 -3.48 23.42 32.73
N PHE A 17 -4.32 23.02 33.69
CA PHE A 17 -4.92 21.69 33.71
C PHE A 17 -5.91 21.47 32.58
N GLN A 18 -6.81 22.44 32.31
CA GLN A 18 -7.74 22.37 31.19
C GLN A 18 -7.03 22.38 29.85
N THR A 19 -6.00 23.22 29.70
CA THR A 19 -5.16 23.26 28.52
C THR A 19 -4.45 21.92 28.28
N LEU A 20 -3.87 21.33 29.34
CA LEU A 20 -3.19 20.03 29.23
C LEU A 20 -4.15 18.93 28.79
N LEU A 21 -5.36 18.88 29.36
CA LEU A 21 -6.38 17.89 28.97
C LEU A 21 -6.79 18.06 27.50
N SER A 22 -7.01 19.29 27.02
CA SER A 22 -7.36 19.54 25.63
C SER A 22 -6.25 19.20 24.66
N VAL A 23 -5.04 19.69 24.94
CA VAL A 23 -3.86 19.40 24.13
C VAL A 23 -3.58 17.90 24.14
N GLY A 24 -3.71 17.25 25.29
CA GLY A 24 -3.55 15.80 25.43
C GLY A 24 -4.56 14.99 24.61
N ALA A 25 -5.83 15.38 24.65
CA ALA A 25 -6.88 14.72 23.87
C ALA A 25 -6.65 14.86 22.35
N ILE A 26 -6.29 16.07 21.89
CA ILE A 26 -5.95 16.31 20.49
C ILE A 26 -4.68 15.55 20.12
N ALA A 27 -3.65 15.59 20.98
CA ALA A 27 -2.39 14.91 20.74
C ALA A 27 -2.56 13.40 20.64
N LEU A 28 -3.40 12.79 21.49
CA LEU A 28 -3.71 11.37 21.42
C LEU A 28 -4.40 11.00 20.09
N ALA A 29 -5.40 11.80 19.69
CA ALA A 29 -6.09 11.58 18.42
C ALA A 29 -5.15 11.72 17.22
N VAL A 30 -4.31 12.76 17.20
CA VAL A 30 -3.32 12.98 16.12
C VAL A 30 -2.24 11.91 16.13
N MET A 31 -1.81 11.44 17.30
CA MET A 31 -0.89 10.33 17.43
C MET A 31 -1.44 9.06 16.73
N VAL A 32 -2.70 8.70 17.04
CA VAL A 32 -3.36 7.54 16.41
C VAL A 32 -3.50 7.75 14.91
N LEU A 33 -3.89 8.95 14.45
CA LEU A 33 -3.95 9.27 13.02
C LEU A 33 -2.59 9.12 12.34
N THR A 34 -1.52 9.63 12.93
CA THR A 34 -0.17 9.57 12.36
C THR A 34 0.32 8.13 12.26
N VAL A 35 0.13 7.32 13.30
CA VAL A 35 0.52 5.90 13.31
C VAL A 35 -0.29 5.11 12.26
N SER A 36 -1.61 5.30 12.24
CA SER A 36 -2.50 4.63 11.29
C SER A 36 -2.18 4.98 9.84
N GLN A 37 -1.88 6.26 9.56
CA GLN A 37 -1.47 6.71 8.23
C GLN A 37 -0.11 6.10 7.83
N ALA A 38 0.87 6.07 8.73
CA ALA A 38 2.18 5.50 8.47
C ALA A 38 2.13 3.99 8.19
N LEU A 39 1.27 3.26 8.93
CA LEU A 39 0.97 1.84 8.68
C LEU A 39 0.33 1.64 7.32
N MET A 40 -0.70 2.44 6.97
CA MET A 40 -1.41 2.32 5.71
C MET A 40 -0.50 2.56 4.51
N VAL A 41 0.30 3.61 4.56
CA VAL A 41 1.27 3.93 3.51
C VAL A 41 2.31 2.83 3.37
N GLY A 42 2.81 2.31 4.50
CA GLY A 42 3.77 1.21 4.52
C GLY A 42 3.17 -0.07 3.94
N PHE A 43 1.99 -0.47 4.41
CA PHE A 43 1.30 -1.68 3.95
C PHE A 43 0.93 -1.62 2.46
N THR A 44 0.38 -0.49 2.01
CA THR A 44 0.08 -0.29 0.57
C THR A 44 1.35 -0.34 -0.27
N GLY A 45 2.44 0.29 0.21
CA GLY A 45 3.75 0.22 -0.45
C GLY A 45 4.27 -1.21 -0.56
N GLU A 46 4.14 -2.00 0.51
CA GLU A 46 4.57 -3.39 0.52
C GLU A 46 3.70 -4.26 -0.40
N LEU A 47 2.39 -4.05 -0.45
CA LEU A 47 1.53 -4.70 -1.44
C LEU A 47 1.96 -4.41 -2.88
N TYR A 48 2.35 -3.17 -3.18
CA TYR A 48 2.89 -2.85 -4.50
C TYR A 48 4.22 -3.56 -4.76
N ASN A 49 5.13 -3.59 -3.79
CA ASN A 49 6.44 -4.20 -3.93
C ASN A 49 6.36 -5.72 -4.09
N THR A 50 5.58 -6.39 -3.26
CA THR A 50 5.49 -7.86 -3.25
C THR A 50 4.57 -8.41 -4.34
N THR A 51 3.60 -7.63 -4.80
CA THR A 51 2.61 -8.10 -5.77
C THR A 51 2.78 -7.44 -7.13
N VAL A 52 2.64 -6.12 -7.22
CA VAL A 52 2.62 -5.42 -8.52
C VAL A 52 3.99 -5.43 -9.18
N ASN A 53 5.06 -5.21 -8.42
CA ASN A 53 6.42 -5.24 -8.96
C ASN A 53 6.93 -6.64 -9.35
N LYS A 54 6.28 -7.70 -8.89
CA LYS A 54 6.60 -9.09 -9.27
C LYS A 54 5.65 -9.63 -10.36
N LEU A 55 4.65 -8.85 -10.77
CA LEU A 55 3.75 -9.18 -11.87
C LEU A 55 4.13 -8.43 -13.14
N PRO A 56 3.82 -8.99 -14.33
CA PRO A 56 3.93 -8.21 -15.56
C PRO A 56 2.98 -7.01 -15.51
N HIS A 57 3.49 -5.84 -15.88
CA HIS A 57 2.69 -4.61 -15.93
C HIS A 57 1.73 -4.59 -17.13
N VAL A 58 2.11 -5.25 -18.22
CA VAL A 58 1.21 -5.54 -19.34
C VAL A 58 1.40 -7.00 -19.75
N SER A 59 0.28 -7.69 -19.93
CA SER A 59 0.25 -9.07 -20.45
C SER A 59 -0.31 -9.07 -21.86
N VAL A 60 0.47 -9.61 -22.80
CA VAL A 60 0.08 -9.74 -24.21
C VAL A 60 -0.33 -11.19 -24.47
N SER A 61 -1.47 -11.37 -25.09
CA SER A 61 -2.04 -12.67 -25.43
C SER A 61 -2.22 -12.79 -26.95
N PRO A 62 -2.35 -14.01 -27.49
CA PRO A 62 -2.62 -14.24 -28.90
C PRO A 62 -3.82 -13.46 -29.43
N GLN A 63 -3.92 -13.34 -30.73
CA GLN A 63 -5.07 -12.76 -31.42
C GLN A 63 -6.34 -13.58 -31.14
N GLU A 64 -7.50 -12.98 -31.33
CA GLU A 64 -8.76 -13.66 -31.07
C GLU A 64 -8.93 -14.89 -31.98
N GLY A 65 -9.11 -16.05 -31.38
CA GLY A 65 -9.25 -17.32 -32.08
C GLY A 65 -7.93 -18.05 -32.35
N GLU A 66 -6.79 -17.52 -31.92
CA GLU A 66 -5.49 -18.17 -31.99
C GLU A 66 -5.02 -18.61 -30.59
N ASP A 67 -4.34 -19.74 -30.52
CA ASP A 67 -3.76 -20.27 -29.28
C ASP A 67 -2.31 -19.79 -29.06
N TYR A 68 -1.65 -19.35 -30.12
CA TYR A 68 -0.22 -19.02 -30.10
C TYR A 68 0.06 -17.68 -30.77
N ILE A 69 1.16 -17.06 -30.38
CA ILE A 69 1.79 -15.89 -30.98
C ILE A 69 2.91 -16.42 -31.90
N TYR A 70 2.69 -16.28 -33.18
CA TYR A 70 3.70 -16.59 -34.21
C TYR A 70 4.61 -15.39 -34.41
N LEU A 71 5.85 -15.63 -34.85
CA LEU A 71 6.87 -14.57 -35.06
C LEU A 71 7.05 -13.68 -33.82
N TYR A 72 6.93 -14.27 -32.63
CA TYR A 72 6.99 -13.56 -31.35
C TYR A 72 8.24 -12.71 -31.18
N ARG A 73 9.37 -13.09 -31.78
CA ARG A 73 10.64 -12.36 -31.71
C ARG A 73 10.50 -10.95 -32.29
N THR A 74 9.88 -10.84 -33.49
CA THR A 74 9.63 -9.55 -34.12
C THR A 74 8.64 -8.70 -33.29
N LEU A 75 7.61 -9.33 -32.72
CA LEU A 75 6.66 -8.66 -31.84
C LEU A 75 7.36 -8.16 -30.55
N THR A 76 8.22 -8.99 -29.96
CA THR A 76 9.02 -8.64 -28.77
C THR A 76 9.92 -7.43 -29.03
N GLU A 77 10.62 -7.40 -30.16
CA GLU A 77 11.44 -6.26 -30.57
C GLU A 77 10.60 -4.99 -30.76
N ARG A 78 9.44 -5.10 -31.39
CA ARG A 78 8.52 -3.97 -31.59
C ARG A 78 8.00 -3.43 -30.25
N ILE A 79 7.57 -4.30 -29.34
CA ILE A 79 7.10 -3.91 -28.00
C ILE A 79 8.23 -3.26 -27.20
N SER A 80 9.46 -3.79 -27.29
CA SER A 80 10.63 -3.22 -26.60
C SER A 80 10.98 -1.81 -27.07
N SER A 81 10.55 -1.42 -28.28
CA SER A 81 10.76 -0.07 -28.82
C SER A 81 9.74 0.96 -28.34
N ILE A 82 8.65 0.53 -27.66
CA ILE A 82 7.61 1.41 -27.14
C ILE A 82 8.18 2.22 -25.96
N GLU A 83 7.89 3.52 -25.92
CA GLU A 83 8.32 4.40 -24.85
C GLU A 83 7.71 3.98 -23.49
N GLY A 84 8.56 3.85 -22.49
CA GLY A 84 8.15 3.42 -21.14
C GLY A 84 8.31 1.94 -20.88
N VAL A 85 8.54 1.10 -21.90
CA VAL A 85 8.87 -0.32 -21.73
C VAL A 85 10.30 -0.45 -21.18
N SER A 86 10.46 -1.33 -20.20
CA SER A 86 11.75 -1.69 -19.61
C SER A 86 12.23 -3.02 -20.14
N THR A 87 11.40 -4.06 -20.02
CA THR A 87 11.76 -5.45 -20.37
C THR A 87 10.55 -6.17 -20.95
N VAL A 88 10.81 -7.08 -21.86
CA VAL A 88 9.81 -7.92 -22.53
C VAL A 88 10.27 -9.37 -22.43
N SER A 89 9.42 -10.25 -21.88
CA SER A 89 9.69 -11.68 -21.70
C SER A 89 8.61 -12.51 -22.38
N PRO A 90 8.89 -13.18 -23.50
CA PRO A 90 8.00 -14.15 -24.11
C PRO A 90 7.97 -15.43 -23.29
N PHE A 91 6.78 -16.06 -23.18
CA PHE A 91 6.63 -17.32 -22.47
C PHE A 91 5.65 -18.27 -23.16
N LEU A 92 5.84 -19.55 -22.91
CA LEU A 92 4.91 -20.61 -23.28
C LEU A 92 4.44 -21.31 -22.02
N THR A 93 3.15 -21.25 -21.73
CA THR A 93 2.61 -21.83 -20.53
C THR A 93 1.45 -22.78 -20.80
N GLY A 94 1.30 -23.77 -19.95
CA GLY A 94 0.22 -24.74 -19.97
C GLY A 94 0.22 -25.63 -18.75
N GLN A 95 -0.82 -26.46 -18.64
CA GLN A 95 -0.90 -27.43 -17.54
C GLN A 95 0.04 -28.60 -17.77
N ALA A 96 0.62 -29.10 -16.68
CA ALA A 96 1.47 -30.27 -16.66
C ALA A 96 1.22 -31.09 -15.38
N SER A 97 1.29 -32.41 -15.48
CA SER A 97 1.22 -33.33 -14.34
C SER A 97 2.63 -33.77 -13.99
N PHE A 98 3.07 -33.39 -12.81
CA PHE A 98 4.36 -33.74 -12.23
C PHE A 98 4.22 -35.00 -11.39
N ARG A 99 5.07 -36.01 -11.66
CA ARG A 99 5.06 -37.26 -10.92
C ARG A 99 6.45 -37.55 -10.40
N PHE A 100 6.52 -37.86 -9.11
CA PHE A 100 7.72 -38.37 -8.48
C PHE A 100 7.35 -39.50 -7.52
N LYS A 101 7.93 -40.68 -7.71
CA LYS A 101 7.55 -41.93 -7.00
C LYS A 101 6.03 -42.18 -7.12
N ASP A 102 5.34 -42.23 -5.97
CA ASP A 102 3.90 -42.47 -5.88
C ASP A 102 3.07 -41.17 -5.87
N ASN A 103 3.72 -40.01 -5.76
CA ASN A 103 3.06 -38.70 -5.71
C ASN A 103 2.87 -38.13 -7.13
N SER A 104 1.70 -37.55 -7.38
CA SER A 104 1.40 -36.86 -8.65
C SER A 104 0.54 -35.63 -8.40
N LEU A 105 0.96 -34.49 -8.92
CA LEU A 105 0.29 -33.20 -8.76
C LEU A 105 0.30 -32.45 -10.10
N ASN A 106 -0.75 -31.66 -10.33
CA ASN A 106 -0.83 -30.78 -11.49
C ASN A 106 -0.34 -29.38 -11.10
N SER A 107 0.46 -28.80 -11.97
CA SER A 107 0.95 -27.43 -11.88
C SER A 107 1.09 -26.85 -13.27
N GLU A 108 1.12 -25.52 -13.37
CA GLU A 108 1.42 -24.83 -14.61
C GLU A 108 2.90 -24.93 -14.88
N LEU A 109 3.27 -25.44 -16.08
CA LEU A 109 4.65 -25.42 -16.57
C LEU A 109 4.81 -24.22 -17.48
N ARG A 110 5.69 -23.30 -17.10
CA ARG A 110 5.97 -22.07 -17.82
C ARG A 110 7.39 -22.07 -18.37
N GLY A 111 7.48 -22.15 -19.69
CA GLY A 111 8.74 -22.02 -20.45
C GLY A 111 9.06 -20.57 -20.68
N ILE A 112 10.26 -20.17 -20.30
CA ILE A 112 10.70 -18.78 -20.26
C ILE A 112 12.12 -18.59 -20.80
N ILE A 113 12.52 -17.36 -21.04
CA ILE A 113 13.90 -16.94 -21.17
C ILE A 113 14.34 -16.43 -19.78
N PRO A 114 15.18 -17.20 -19.03
CA PRO A 114 15.41 -16.94 -17.59
C PRO A 114 15.89 -15.53 -17.28
N SER A 115 16.82 -14.99 -18.05
CA SER A 115 17.33 -13.63 -17.86
C SER A 115 16.25 -12.55 -17.98
N GLN A 116 15.35 -12.69 -18.97
CA GLN A 116 14.25 -11.72 -19.18
C GLN A 116 13.14 -11.88 -18.14
N GLU A 117 12.78 -13.12 -17.80
CA GLU A 117 11.75 -13.38 -16.79
C GLU A 117 12.18 -12.90 -15.40
N ASN A 118 13.45 -13.05 -15.05
CA ASN A 118 13.96 -12.53 -13.79
C ASN A 118 13.86 -11.00 -13.69
N GLU A 119 14.03 -10.28 -14.79
CA GLU A 119 13.79 -8.83 -14.83
C GLU A 119 12.31 -8.49 -14.65
N ILE A 120 11.36 -9.37 -14.99
CA ILE A 120 9.91 -9.18 -14.78
C ILE A 120 9.51 -9.49 -13.34
N SER A 121 9.87 -10.69 -12.85
CA SER A 121 9.31 -11.27 -11.61
C SER A 121 10.26 -11.23 -10.42
N SER A 122 11.57 -10.94 -10.65
CA SER A 122 12.63 -11.00 -9.64
C SER A 122 12.71 -12.35 -8.93
N ILE A 123 12.41 -13.46 -9.63
CA ILE A 123 12.30 -14.79 -9.05
C ILE A 123 13.64 -15.28 -8.44
N GLU A 124 14.79 -14.79 -8.89
CA GLU A 124 16.08 -15.11 -8.29
C GLU A 124 16.17 -14.69 -6.81
N GLU A 125 15.45 -13.65 -6.40
CA GLU A 125 15.39 -13.20 -5.01
C GLU A 125 14.58 -14.16 -4.11
N ASP A 126 13.65 -14.91 -4.71
CA ASP A 126 12.78 -15.85 -4.01
C ASP A 126 13.33 -17.28 -4.00
N MET A 127 14.54 -17.52 -4.56
CA MET A 127 15.17 -18.84 -4.55
C MET A 127 15.61 -19.25 -3.14
N VAL A 128 15.14 -20.41 -2.69
CA VAL A 128 15.53 -21.02 -1.40
C VAL A 128 16.69 -21.99 -1.61
N GLU A 129 16.66 -22.78 -2.68
CA GLU A 129 17.69 -23.76 -3.02
C GLU A 129 17.98 -23.73 -4.52
N GLY A 130 19.22 -24.01 -4.90
CA GLY A 130 19.63 -24.11 -6.30
C GLY A 130 19.86 -22.75 -6.99
N ASN A 131 19.73 -22.73 -8.33
CA ASN A 131 20.01 -21.55 -9.12
C ASN A 131 19.06 -21.44 -10.32
N PHE A 132 18.32 -20.33 -10.40
CA PHE A 132 17.37 -20.04 -11.48
C PHE A 132 18.04 -19.97 -12.86
N ARG A 133 19.24 -19.40 -12.92
CA ARG A 133 19.99 -19.27 -14.18
C ARG A 133 20.45 -20.60 -14.78
N GLU A 134 20.43 -21.70 -14.02
CA GLU A 134 20.76 -23.03 -14.56
C GLU A 134 19.79 -23.45 -15.67
N LEU A 135 18.54 -22.92 -15.67
CA LEU A 135 17.59 -23.11 -16.76
C LEU A 135 18.08 -22.57 -18.12
N GLU A 136 19.02 -21.61 -18.14
CA GLU A 136 19.54 -21.01 -19.36
C GLU A 136 20.58 -21.88 -20.02
N PHE A 137 21.34 -22.66 -19.23
CA PHE A 137 22.49 -23.43 -19.67
C PHE A 137 22.24 -24.94 -19.79
N SER A 138 21.16 -25.42 -19.17
CA SER A 138 20.84 -26.85 -19.07
C SER A 138 19.47 -27.16 -19.67
N ARG A 139 19.40 -28.18 -20.53
CA ARG A 139 18.14 -28.69 -21.07
C ARG A 139 17.45 -29.62 -20.07
N ASN A 140 16.15 -29.79 -20.20
CA ASN A 140 15.32 -30.68 -19.37
C ASN A 140 15.54 -30.45 -17.88
N THR A 141 15.52 -29.16 -17.50
CA THR A 141 15.60 -28.71 -16.11
C THR A 141 14.35 -27.93 -15.72
N VAL A 142 14.04 -27.95 -14.45
CA VAL A 142 12.85 -27.29 -13.88
C VAL A 142 13.19 -26.63 -12.55
N VAL A 143 12.60 -25.47 -12.32
CA VAL A 143 12.55 -24.79 -11.02
C VAL A 143 11.11 -24.87 -10.53
N ILE A 144 10.92 -25.38 -9.32
CA ILE A 144 9.60 -25.66 -8.73
C ILE A 144 9.39 -24.85 -7.45
N GLY A 145 8.14 -24.55 -7.13
CA GLY A 145 7.81 -23.87 -5.89
C GLY A 145 7.92 -24.82 -4.68
N SER A 146 8.24 -24.24 -3.51
CA SER A 146 8.50 -24.99 -2.28
C SER A 146 7.33 -25.90 -1.86
N ARG A 147 6.09 -25.40 -1.95
CA ARG A 147 4.88 -26.19 -1.60
C ARG A 147 4.67 -27.36 -2.55
N LEU A 148 4.97 -27.20 -3.83
CA LEU A 148 4.91 -28.29 -4.80
C LEU A 148 6.00 -29.33 -4.51
N ALA A 149 7.24 -28.85 -4.20
CA ALA A 149 8.35 -29.72 -3.82
C ALA A 149 8.02 -30.56 -2.59
N ASP A 150 7.49 -29.94 -1.53
CA ASP A 150 7.09 -30.62 -0.29
C ASP A 150 6.01 -31.69 -0.53
N LYS A 151 4.97 -31.35 -1.31
CA LYS A 151 3.88 -32.29 -1.61
C LYS A 151 4.28 -33.45 -2.52
N LEU A 152 5.23 -33.24 -3.41
CA LEU A 152 5.80 -34.27 -4.25
C LEU A 152 6.91 -35.09 -3.55
N GLU A 153 7.43 -34.57 -2.41
CA GLU A 153 8.59 -35.11 -1.69
C GLU A 153 9.86 -35.13 -2.56
N VAL A 154 10.07 -34.01 -3.32
CA VAL A 154 11.19 -33.86 -4.27
C VAL A 154 12.21 -32.91 -3.67
N ASN A 155 13.49 -33.25 -3.87
CA ASN A 155 14.63 -32.43 -3.45
C ASN A 155 15.40 -31.90 -4.67
N LEU A 156 16.28 -30.96 -4.42
CA LEU A 156 17.20 -30.43 -5.43
C LEU A 156 18.03 -31.56 -6.05
N GLY A 157 18.08 -31.60 -7.38
CA GLY A 157 18.80 -32.62 -8.14
C GLY A 157 17.99 -33.87 -8.53
N ASP A 158 16.82 -34.07 -7.92
CA ASP A 158 15.91 -35.16 -8.30
C ASP A 158 15.36 -34.97 -9.73
N SER A 159 14.93 -36.06 -10.37
CA SER A 159 14.29 -36.02 -11.68
C SER A 159 12.81 -36.35 -11.57
N VAL A 160 11.96 -35.42 -11.99
CA VAL A 160 10.50 -35.55 -12.00
C VAL A 160 10.00 -35.88 -13.39
N SER A 161 9.06 -36.83 -13.50
CA SER A 161 8.40 -37.13 -14.77
C SER A 161 7.25 -36.13 -14.97
N VAL A 162 7.25 -35.48 -16.14
CA VAL A 162 6.23 -34.49 -16.51
C VAL A 162 5.44 -35.01 -17.71
N SER A 163 4.12 -34.97 -17.63
CA SER A 163 3.23 -35.44 -18.69
C SER A 163 1.94 -34.62 -18.75
N PHE A 164 1.32 -34.59 -19.92
CA PHE A 164 -0.01 -34.01 -20.11
C PHE A 164 -0.63 -34.62 -21.38
N PRO A 165 -1.98 -34.68 -21.51
CA PRO A 165 -2.62 -35.10 -22.75
C PRO A 165 -2.13 -34.26 -23.94
N ASN A 166 -1.71 -34.92 -25.02
CA ASN A 166 -1.16 -34.28 -26.23
C ASN A 166 0.19 -33.56 -26.05
N ALA A 167 0.94 -33.85 -24.98
CA ALA A 167 2.31 -33.36 -24.78
C ALA A 167 3.30 -34.52 -24.80
N ASN A 168 4.56 -34.24 -25.13
CA ASN A 168 5.64 -35.21 -25.09
C ASN A 168 6.08 -35.46 -23.63
N PRO A 169 5.96 -36.68 -23.08
CA PRO A 169 6.42 -36.91 -21.71
C PRO A 169 7.92 -36.66 -21.59
N LEU A 170 8.31 -35.85 -20.61
CA LEU A 170 9.72 -35.53 -20.34
C LEU A 170 10.09 -35.90 -18.90
N SER A 171 11.39 -36.11 -18.69
CA SER A 171 11.98 -36.18 -17.35
C SER A 171 12.79 -34.90 -17.14
N LEU A 172 12.36 -34.09 -16.17
CA LEU A 172 12.99 -32.81 -15.85
C LEU A 172 13.76 -32.92 -14.54
N ARG A 173 15.02 -32.47 -14.53
CA ARG A 173 15.84 -32.40 -13.32
C ARG A 173 15.53 -31.10 -12.55
N VAL A 174 15.25 -31.20 -11.25
CA VAL A 174 15.03 -30.05 -10.38
C VAL A 174 16.35 -29.35 -10.11
N VAL A 175 16.49 -28.12 -10.58
CA VAL A 175 17.70 -27.30 -10.45
C VAL A 175 17.53 -26.13 -9.49
N GLY A 176 16.31 -25.94 -8.98
CA GLY A 176 16.05 -24.93 -7.99
C GLY A 176 14.65 -25.07 -7.39
N ILE A 177 14.53 -24.53 -6.18
CA ILE A 177 13.27 -24.43 -5.43
C ILE A 177 13.09 -22.97 -5.01
N PHE A 178 11.94 -22.37 -5.34
CA PHE A 178 11.61 -21.00 -4.96
C PHE A 178 10.48 -20.96 -3.92
N HIS A 179 10.43 -19.87 -3.16
CA HIS A 179 9.41 -19.61 -2.17
C HIS A 179 8.98 -18.14 -2.21
N THR A 180 7.78 -17.87 -2.68
CA THR A 180 7.19 -16.53 -2.74
C THR A 180 6.25 -16.22 -1.58
N GLY A 181 5.90 -17.23 -0.77
CA GLY A 181 4.87 -17.11 0.27
C GLY A 181 3.44 -17.03 -0.28
N SER A 182 3.25 -17.23 -1.58
CA SER A 182 1.96 -17.12 -2.28
C SER A 182 1.48 -18.48 -2.82
N PRO A 183 0.23 -18.57 -3.34
CA PRO A 183 -0.25 -19.79 -4.00
C PRO A 183 0.60 -20.22 -5.21
N LEU A 184 1.42 -19.35 -5.78
CA LEU A 184 2.33 -19.68 -6.89
C LEU A 184 3.33 -20.77 -6.52
N ASP A 185 3.70 -20.88 -5.24
CA ASP A 185 4.59 -21.93 -4.73
C ASP A 185 4.06 -23.37 -4.95
N GLU A 186 2.77 -23.51 -5.24
CA GLU A 186 2.17 -24.79 -5.57
C GLU A 186 1.76 -24.89 -7.04
N SER A 187 1.36 -23.78 -7.65
CA SER A 187 0.65 -23.76 -8.92
C SER A 187 1.53 -23.42 -10.14
N LEU A 188 2.78 -22.99 -9.94
CA LEU A 188 3.66 -22.54 -11.01
C LEU A 188 5.03 -23.21 -10.95
N THR A 189 5.54 -23.60 -12.11
CA THR A 189 6.90 -24.14 -12.30
C THR A 189 7.54 -23.49 -13.51
N TYR A 190 8.86 -23.32 -13.47
CA TYR A 190 9.61 -22.70 -14.55
C TYR A 190 10.55 -23.66 -15.23
N THR A 191 10.62 -23.60 -16.56
CA THR A 191 11.60 -24.29 -17.38
C THR A 191 12.10 -23.37 -18.49
N SER A 192 13.12 -23.77 -19.26
CA SER A 192 13.52 -23.00 -20.44
C SER A 192 12.42 -23.02 -21.51
N LEU A 193 12.35 -21.96 -22.33
CA LEU A 193 11.37 -21.87 -23.42
C LEU A 193 11.50 -23.04 -24.39
N ASP A 194 12.74 -23.46 -24.73
CA ASP A 194 13.00 -24.60 -25.63
C ASP A 194 12.45 -25.92 -25.04
N THR A 195 12.63 -26.14 -23.71
CA THR A 195 12.11 -27.34 -23.04
C THR A 195 10.57 -27.35 -23.02
N ALA A 196 9.95 -26.20 -22.80
CA ALA A 196 8.48 -26.12 -22.86
C ALA A 196 7.93 -26.34 -24.27
N GLN A 197 8.60 -25.81 -25.28
CA GLN A 197 8.22 -26.04 -26.69
C GLN A 197 8.34 -27.52 -27.07
N GLU A 198 9.42 -28.20 -26.63
CA GLU A 198 9.60 -29.65 -26.79
C GLU A 198 8.46 -30.42 -26.05
N PHE A 199 8.14 -30.03 -24.83
CA PHE A 199 7.08 -30.66 -24.02
C PHE A 199 5.69 -30.55 -24.69
N TYR A 200 5.30 -29.34 -25.12
CA TYR A 200 3.99 -29.10 -25.74
C TYR A 200 3.94 -29.45 -27.25
N ASP A 201 5.01 -29.99 -27.82
CA ASP A 201 5.13 -30.37 -29.22
C ASP A 201 4.84 -29.21 -30.21
N VAL A 202 5.39 -28.05 -29.88
CA VAL A 202 5.25 -26.81 -30.67
C VAL A 202 6.64 -26.25 -31.01
N THR A 203 6.74 -25.50 -32.11
CA THR A 203 8.04 -24.95 -32.55
C THR A 203 7.93 -23.46 -32.82
N ASP A 204 8.83 -22.68 -32.25
CA ASP A 204 9.03 -21.24 -32.47
C ASP A 204 7.72 -20.41 -32.23
N VAL A 205 6.94 -20.80 -31.24
CA VAL A 205 5.72 -20.09 -30.83
C VAL A 205 5.70 -19.86 -29.31
N VAL A 206 4.94 -18.87 -28.88
CA VAL A 206 4.64 -18.60 -27.46
C VAL A 206 3.15 -18.33 -27.33
N ASN A 207 2.60 -18.42 -26.13
CA ASN A 207 1.20 -18.09 -25.89
C ASN A 207 1.01 -16.86 -24.99
N GLY A 208 2.12 -16.19 -24.66
CA GLY A 208 2.05 -14.92 -23.94
C GLY A 208 3.37 -14.17 -23.98
N ILE A 209 3.27 -12.87 -23.75
CA ILE A 209 4.43 -11.99 -23.57
C ILE A 209 4.18 -11.14 -22.35
N SER A 210 5.07 -11.21 -21.37
CA SER A 210 5.10 -10.35 -20.19
C SER A 210 5.87 -9.08 -20.51
N VAL A 211 5.33 -7.92 -20.14
CA VAL A 211 5.98 -6.62 -20.35
C VAL A 211 6.12 -5.91 -19.01
N ARG A 212 7.34 -5.47 -18.69
CA ARG A 212 7.63 -4.60 -17.55
C ARG A 212 7.79 -3.17 -18.03
N LEU A 213 7.15 -2.25 -17.32
CA LEU A 213 7.23 -0.81 -17.58
C LEU A 213 8.16 -0.15 -16.55
N ARG A 214 8.76 0.96 -16.92
CA ARG A 214 9.49 1.84 -15.97
C ARG A 214 8.57 2.49 -14.97
N ASP A 215 7.32 2.77 -15.40
CA ASP A 215 6.26 3.34 -14.60
C ASP A 215 5.00 2.49 -14.80
N PHE A 216 4.62 1.73 -13.78
CA PHE A 216 3.50 0.80 -13.83
C PHE A 216 2.12 1.48 -13.97
N ASP A 217 2.03 2.80 -13.69
CA ASP A 217 0.79 3.57 -13.85
C ASP A 217 0.45 3.83 -15.32
N GLN A 218 1.39 3.57 -16.25
CA GLN A 218 1.20 3.71 -17.70
C GLN A 218 0.70 2.42 -18.37
N ASP A 219 0.33 1.41 -17.62
CA ASP A 219 -0.08 0.08 -18.11
C ASP A 219 -1.17 0.15 -19.18
N ARG A 220 -2.21 0.95 -18.98
CA ARG A 220 -3.32 1.09 -19.95
C ARG A 220 -2.91 1.77 -21.24
N LYS A 221 -2.03 2.79 -21.14
CA LYS A 221 -1.54 3.50 -22.33
C LYS A 221 -0.70 2.57 -23.20
N VAL A 222 0.24 1.86 -22.59
CA VAL A 222 1.10 0.92 -23.30
C VAL A 222 0.31 -0.29 -23.81
N ALA A 223 -0.64 -0.81 -23.04
CA ALA A 223 -1.52 -1.88 -23.49
C ALA A 223 -2.29 -1.48 -24.76
N ALA A 224 -2.88 -0.28 -24.79
CA ALA A 224 -3.59 0.23 -25.96
C ALA A 224 -2.67 0.37 -27.20
N GLU A 225 -1.42 0.81 -27.01
CA GLU A 225 -0.45 0.93 -28.09
C GLU A 225 -0.03 -0.46 -28.65
N ILE A 226 0.05 -1.47 -27.77
CA ILE A 226 0.33 -2.86 -28.19
C ILE A 226 -0.89 -3.43 -28.94
N GLU A 227 -2.13 -3.12 -28.52
CA GLU A 227 -3.34 -3.57 -29.20
C GLU A 227 -3.44 -3.08 -30.65
N GLU A 228 -2.86 -1.91 -30.97
CA GLU A 228 -2.75 -1.43 -32.36
C GLU A 228 -1.95 -2.37 -33.26
N THR A 229 -1.13 -3.25 -32.68
CA THR A 229 -0.39 -4.28 -33.43
C THR A 229 -1.24 -5.49 -33.81
N GLY A 230 -2.49 -5.56 -33.35
CA GLY A 230 -3.45 -6.63 -33.60
C GLY A 230 -3.48 -7.75 -32.55
N TYR A 231 -2.66 -7.68 -31.52
CA TYR A 231 -2.65 -8.62 -30.40
C TYR A 231 -3.46 -8.08 -29.23
N ARG A 232 -3.98 -8.94 -28.36
CA ARG A 232 -4.67 -8.52 -27.15
C ARG A 232 -3.66 -8.17 -26.08
N ALA A 233 -3.74 -6.98 -25.54
CA ALA A 233 -2.89 -6.55 -24.44
C ALA A 233 -3.75 -6.02 -23.28
N ARG A 234 -3.42 -6.40 -22.05
CA ARG A 234 -4.11 -5.95 -20.85
C ARG A 234 -3.12 -5.47 -19.82
N GLY A 235 -3.39 -4.30 -19.26
CA GLY A 235 -2.63 -3.78 -18.13
C GLY A 235 -2.88 -4.57 -16.85
N TRP A 236 -1.96 -4.48 -15.90
CA TRP A 236 -2.09 -5.12 -14.60
C TRP A 236 -3.34 -4.65 -13.84
N THR A 237 -3.75 -3.39 -14.05
CA THR A 237 -4.97 -2.83 -13.47
C THR A 237 -6.25 -3.51 -13.97
N GLU A 238 -6.24 -4.07 -15.17
CA GLU A 238 -7.36 -4.82 -15.73
C GLU A 238 -7.30 -6.31 -15.39
N THR A 239 -6.10 -6.88 -15.35
CA THR A 239 -5.90 -8.31 -15.04
C THR A 239 -6.07 -8.61 -13.55
N ASN A 240 -5.86 -7.61 -12.68
CA ASN A 240 -5.92 -7.76 -11.22
C ASN A 240 -6.96 -6.85 -10.54
N PRO A 241 -8.25 -6.89 -10.92
CA PRO A 241 -9.28 -6.02 -10.34
C PRO A 241 -9.50 -6.26 -8.84
N ALA A 242 -9.17 -7.45 -8.33
CA ALA A 242 -9.29 -7.78 -6.92
C ALA A 242 -8.31 -6.96 -6.07
N ILE A 243 -7.07 -6.79 -6.52
CA ILE A 243 -6.06 -5.98 -5.84
C ILE A 243 -6.53 -4.53 -5.74
N LEU A 244 -6.99 -3.95 -6.86
CA LEU A 244 -7.49 -2.57 -6.89
C LEU A 244 -8.71 -2.37 -5.98
N ARG A 245 -9.62 -3.36 -5.94
CA ARG A 245 -10.79 -3.31 -5.03
C ARG A 245 -10.35 -3.35 -3.57
N THR A 246 -9.38 -4.19 -3.22
CA THR A 246 -8.85 -4.26 -1.85
C THR A 246 -8.25 -2.94 -1.44
N ILE A 247 -7.39 -2.34 -2.26
CA ILE A 247 -6.80 -1.02 -2.01
C ILE A 247 -7.87 0.07 -1.86
N ALA A 248 -8.90 0.07 -2.73
CA ALA A 248 -9.99 1.05 -2.67
C ALA A 248 -10.86 0.89 -1.42
N ILE A 249 -11.21 -0.35 -1.02
CA ILE A 249 -11.97 -0.62 0.20
C ILE A 249 -11.17 -0.19 1.43
N GLU A 250 -9.89 -0.53 1.47
CA GLU A 250 -9.00 -0.20 2.58
C GLU A 250 -8.83 1.32 2.71
N SER A 251 -8.58 2.04 1.62
CA SER A 251 -8.52 3.50 1.59
C SER A 251 -9.83 4.14 2.06
N THR A 252 -10.97 3.64 1.61
CA THR A 252 -12.29 4.14 2.02
C THR A 252 -12.53 3.91 3.50
N SER A 253 -12.23 2.71 4.02
CA SER A 253 -12.37 2.37 5.43
C SER A 253 -11.50 3.25 6.32
N ASN A 254 -10.26 3.49 5.93
CA ASN A 254 -9.35 4.37 6.66
C ASN A 254 -9.83 5.82 6.67
N ASN A 255 -10.35 6.34 5.55
CA ASN A 255 -10.92 7.69 5.50
C ASN A 255 -12.11 7.85 6.44
N VAL A 256 -12.97 6.83 6.55
CA VAL A 256 -14.08 6.83 7.53
C VAL A 256 -13.56 6.85 8.96
N ILE A 257 -12.59 6.00 9.27
CA ILE A 257 -11.97 5.94 10.61
C ILE A 257 -11.32 7.28 10.96
N TYR A 258 -10.56 7.87 10.04
CA TYR A 258 -9.96 9.20 10.23
C TYR A 258 -10.99 10.27 10.47
N GLY A 259 -12.10 10.27 9.71
CA GLY A 259 -13.23 11.18 9.94
C GLY A 259 -13.82 11.05 11.35
N LEU A 260 -14.03 9.81 11.81
CA LEU A 260 -14.54 9.56 13.16
C LEU A 260 -13.57 10.02 14.27
N ILE A 261 -12.27 9.73 14.13
CA ILE A 261 -11.25 10.18 15.10
C ILE A 261 -11.20 11.70 15.16
N ILE A 262 -11.25 12.36 14.02
CA ILE A 262 -11.28 13.83 13.91
C ILE A 262 -12.52 14.42 14.60
N ILE A 263 -13.70 13.82 14.39
CA ILE A 263 -14.94 14.23 15.06
C ILE A 263 -14.82 14.09 16.58
N ILE A 264 -14.32 12.95 17.07
CA ILE A 264 -14.13 12.72 18.51
C ILE A 264 -13.17 13.76 19.12
N ALA A 265 -12.03 14.01 18.45
CA ALA A 265 -11.08 15.04 18.89
C ALA A 265 -11.72 16.43 18.95
N SER A 266 -12.58 16.77 17.98
CA SER A 266 -13.30 18.04 17.93
C SER A 266 -14.25 18.23 19.10
N PHE A 267 -14.94 17.18 19.56
CA PHE A 267 -15.78 17.26 20.76
C PHE A 267 -14.99 17.62 22.03
N GLY A 268 -13.77 17.08 22.15
CA GLY A 268 -12.86 17.43 23.24
C GLY A 268 -12.53 18.93 23.26
N VAL A 269 -12.27 19.52 22.10
CA VAL A 269 -11.99 20.96 21.97
C VAL A 269 -13.22 21.80 22.30
N VAL A 270 -14.38 21.48 21.74
CA VAL A 270 -15.64 22.20 22.03
C VAL A 270 -15.94 22.17 23.51
N SER A 271 -15.84 21.01 24.17
CA SER A 271 -16.10 20.86 25.61
C SER A 271 -15.17 21.73 26.44
N THR A 272 -13.87 21.76 26.12
CA THR A 272 -12.89 22.57 26.85
C THR A 272 -13.08 24.06 26.61
N LEU A 273 -13.38 24.45 25.37
CA LEU A 273 -13.69 25.86 25.08
C LEU A 273 -14.95 26.33 25.79
N ASN A 274 -16.00 25.49 25.87
CA ASN A 274 -17.20 25.81 26.63
C ASN A 274 -16.91 26.05 28.14
N LEU A 275 -16.08 25.15 28.72
CA LEU A 275 -15.63 25.34 30.13
C LEU A 275 -14.77 26.61 30.26
N SER A 276 -13.94 26.92 29.27
CA SER A 276 -13.18 28.17 29.25
C SER A 276 -14.05 29.40 29.16
N VAL A 277 -15.12 29.39 28.36
CA VAL A 277 -16.10 30.49 28.26
C VAL A 277 -16.83 30.69 29.58
N ILE A 278 -17.37 29.62 30.18
CA ILE A 278 -18.05 29.66 31.46
C ILE A 278 -17.16 30.27 32.55
N GLY A 279 -15.93 29.77 32.64
CA GLY A 279 -15.00 30.28 33.66
C GLY A 279 -14.40 31.66 33.34
N ALA A 280 -14.56 32.20 32.11
CA ALA A 280 -14.12 33.54 31.72
C ALA A 280 -15.27 34.55 31.67
N THR A 281 -16.51 34.17 32.06
CA THR A 281 -17.72 34.99 31.94
C THR A 281 -17.52 36.39 32.49
N GLY A 282 -17.00 36.53 33.71
CA GLY A 282 -16.74 37.85 34.35
C GLY A 282 -15.67 38.68 33.60
N GLN A 283 -14.63 38.01 33.05
CA GLN A 283 -13.61 38.70 32.26
C GLN A 283 -14.16 39.17 30.91
N ILE A 284 -15.02 38.35 30.26
CA ILE A 284 -15.73 38.72 29.03
C ILE A 284 -16.66 39.94 29.30
N GLY A 285 -17.42 39.91 30.40
CA GLY A 285 -18.27 41.05 30.81
C GLY A 285 -17.48 42.34 31.00
N MET A 286 -16.34 42.26 31.69
CA MET A 286 -15.44 43.40 31.90
C MET A 286 -14.87 43.95 30.57
N LEU A 287 -14.37 43.07 29.68
CA LEU A 287 -13.88 43.47 28.37
C LEU A 287 -14.95 44.15 27.50
N ARG A 288 -16.18 43.62 27.55
CA ARG A 288 -17.33 44.20 26.87
C ARG A 288 -17.73 45.58 27.45
N ALA A 289 -17.71 45.72 28.76
CA ALA A 289 -17.95 47.00 29.41
C ALA A 289 -16.91 48.09 29.11
N MET A 290 -15.64 47.65 28.85
CA MET A 290 -14.57 48.53 28.38
C MET A 290 -14.62 48.81 26.88
N GLY A 291 -15.62 48.32 26.14
CA GLY A 291 -15.81 48.65 24.71
C GLY A 291 -15.29 47.60 23.73
N ALA A 292 -14.91 46.41 24.19
CA ALA A 292 -14.51 45.34 23.27
C ALA A 292 -15.71 44.90 22.40
N SER A 293 -15.49 44.83 21.08
CA SER A 293 -16.53 44.42 20.15
C SER A 293 -16.85 42.91 20.25
N VAL A 294 -18.04 42.52 19.79
CA VAL A 294 -18.47 41.10 19.71
C VAL A 294 -17.46 40.29 18.87
N SER A 295 -17.00 40.87 17.76
CA SER A 295 -16.04 40.25 16.89
C SER A 295 -14.65 40.05 17.51
N SER A 296 -14.22 40.95 18.39
CA SER A 296 -12.97 40.80 19.16
C SER A 296 -13.04 39.62 20.14
N ILE A 297 -14.17 39.48 20.86
CA ILE A 297 -14.35 38.32 21.74
C ILE A 297 -14.36 37.03 20.95
N GLN A 298 -15.08 36.99 19.82
CA GLN A 298 -15.06 35.81 18.95
C GLN A 298 -13.65 35.44 18.49
N ARG A 299 -12.85 36.41 18.02
CA ARG A 299 -11.45 36.19 17.58
C ARG A 299 -10.59 35.64 18.70
N ILE A 300 -10.72 36.10 19.92
CA ILE A 300 -9.97 35.60 21.09
C ILE A 300 -10.20 34.09 21.25
N PHE A 301 -11.44 33.61 21.25
CA PHE A 301 -11.72 32.17 21.43
C PHE A 301 -11.39 31.34 20.19
N ILE A 302 -11.54 31.86 18.95
CA ILE A 302 -11.11 31.18 17.74
C ILE A 302 -9.59 31.03 17.73
N LEU A 303 -8.84 32.08 18.09
CA LEU A 303 -7.39 32.01 18.20
C LEU A 303 -6.96 31.04 19.30
N GLN A 304 -7.67 31.03 20.45
CA GLN A 304 -7.42 30.05 21.52
C GLN A 304 -7.59 28.61 21.00
N SER A 305 -8.69 28.33 20.27
CA SER A 305 -8.93 27.03 19.64
C SER A 305 -7.82 26.64 18.67
N GLY A 306 -7.41 27.55 17.80
CA GLY A 306 -6.32 27.31 16.85
C GLY A 306 -5.00 27.00 17.54
N ILE A 307 -4.64 27.74 18.59
CA ILE A 307 -3.41 27.50 19.35
C ILE A 307 -3.44 26.14 20.02
N LEU A 308 -4.57 25.78 20.68
CA LEU A 308 -4.72 24.46 21.30
C LEU A 308 -4.64 23.33 20.27
N GLY A 309 -5.30 23.53 19.11
CA GLY A 309 -5.25 22.60 17.98
C GLY A 309 -3.84 22.40 17.45
N LEU A 310 -3.11 23.49 17.25
CA LEU A 310 -1.74 23.44 16.75
C LEU A 310 -0.78 22.78 17.74
N MET A 311 -0.88 23.13 19.03
CA MET A 311 -0.06 22.50 20.08
C MET A 311 -0.34 20.99 20.18
N GLY A 312 -1.63 20.60 20.13
CA GLY A 312 -2.03 19.20 20.15
C GLY A 312 -1.59 18.45 18.90
N ALA A 313 -1.72 19.07 17.72
CA ALA A 313 -1.27 18.47 16.47
C ALA A 313 0.25 18.24 16.45
N LEU A 314 1.04 19.23 16.84
CA LEU A 314 2.50 19.09 16.91
C LEU A 314 2.96 18.02 17.92
N ALA A 315 2.39 18.06 19.13
CA ALA A 315 2.71 17.08 20.17
C ALA A 315 2.27 15.65 19.76
N GLY A 316 1.07 15.52 19.19
CA GLY A 316 0.52 14.25 18.73
C GLY A 316 1.29 13.66 17.54
N THR A 317 1.66 14.49 16.56
CA THR A 317 2.49 14.05 15.44
C THR A 317 3.87 13.60 15.91
N PHE A 318 4.52 14.36 16.80
CA PHE A 318 5.80 13.98 17.35
C PHE A 318 5.73 12.62 18.08
N ALA A 319 4.75 12.45 18.97
CA ALA A 319 4.53 11.19 19.67
C ALA A 319 4.16 10.06 18.68
N GLY A 320 3.34 10.35 17.66
CA GLY A 320 2.93 9.40 16.63
C GLY A 320 4.09 8.89 15.79
N VAL A 321 5.00 9.78 15.39
CA VAL A 321 6.22 9.37 14.66
C VAL A 321 7.11 8.48 15.52
N LEU A 322 7.30 8.82 16.81
CA LEU A 322 8.10 7.97 17.72
C LEU A 322 7.48 6.58 17.88
N VAL A 323 6.17 6.50 18.08
CA VAL A 323 5.45 5.23 18.21
C VAL A 323 5.50 4.45 16.89
N ALA A 324 5.31 5.09 15.75
CA ALA A 324 5.40 4.46 14.44
C ALA A 324 6.79 3.85 14.22
N LEU A 325 7.85 4.59 14.48
CA LEU A 325 9.22 4.08 14.35
C LEU A 325 9.50 2.91 15.31
N ALA A 326 8.96 2.93 16.52
CA ALA A 326 9.10 1.83 17.47
C ALA A 326 8.37 0.56 17.01
N ILE A 327 7.15 0.70 16.43
CA ILE A 327 6.39 -0.43 15.88
C ILE A 327 7.10 -1.00 14.63
N GLY A 328 7.68 -0.15 13.77
CA GLY A 328 8.40 -0.59 12.57
C GLY A 328 9.66 -1.42 12.85
N GLN A 329 10.16 -1.41 14.09
CA GLN A 329 11.27 -2.27 14.50
C GLN A 329 10.83 -3.64 15.01
N TYR A 330 9.51 -3.88 15.08
CA TYR A 330 8.99 -5.16 15.57
C TYR A 330 9.07 -6.23 14.48
N GLU A 331 9.81 -7.30 14.77
CA GLU A 331 9.93 -8.47 13.90
C GLU A 331 8.67 -9.34 14.01
N VAL A 332 8.08 -9.67 12.86
CA VAL A 332 6.97 -10.63 12.79
C VAL A 332 7.54 -12.03 12.99
N PRO A 333 7.01 -12.83 13.95
CA PRO A 333 7.50 -14.19 14.16
C PRO A 333 7.41 -15.03 12.88
N ALA A 334 8.45 -15.79 12.57
CA ALA A 334 8.54 -16.64 11.37
C ALA A 334 7.34 -17.59 11.18
N ALA A 335 6.75 -18.08 12.27
CA ALA A 335 5.55 -18.93 12.21
C ALA A 335 4.29 -18.24 11.66
N SER A 336 4.27 -16.90 11.59
CA SER A 336 3.16 -16.10 11.06
C SER A 336 3.53 -15.35 9.78
N SER A 337 4.80 -15.32 9.38
CA SER A 337 5.24 -14.63 8.16
C SER A 337 4.55 -15.17 6.89
N ASP A 338 4.34 -16.48 6.79
CA ASP A 338 3.65 -17.12 5.66
C ASP A 338 2.17 -16.68 5.53
N VAL A 339 1.51 -16.37 6.66
CA VAL A 339 0.13 -15.87 6.69
C VAL A 339 0.06 -14.44 6.16
N TYR A 340 1.13 -13.67 6.33
CA TYR A 340 1.25 -12.27 5.92
C TYR A 340 2.07 -12.08 4.63
N GLY A 341 2.24 -13.13 3.82
CA GLY A 341 2.92 -13.05 2.52
C GLY A 341 4.42 -12.79 2.62
N GLY A 342 5.08 -13.38 3.62
CA GLY A 342 6.53 -13.28 3.80
C GLY A 342 7.02 -11.99 4.47
N ILE A 343 6.10 -11.15 5.00
CA ILE A 343 6.47 -9.92 5.70
C ILE A 343 7.20 -10.24 7.00
N THR A 344 8.44 -9.83 7.10
CA THR A 344 9.31 -10.03 8.28
C THR A 344 9.25 -8.88 9.29
N PHE A 345 8.93 -7.68 8.84
CA PHE A 345 8.77 -6.48 9.69
C PHE A 345 7.44 -5.80 9.37
N ILE A 346 6.87 -5.11 10.38
CA ILE A 346 5.67 -4.31 10.15
C ILE A 346 6.04 -3.13 9.23
N PRO A 347 5.47 -3.03 8.00
CA PRO A 347 5.83 -1.99 7.07
C PRO A 347 5.30 -0.64 7.55
N ILE A 348 6.21 0.25 7.94
CA ILE A 348 5.87 1.61 8.38
C ILE A 348 6.64 2.62 7.54
N VAL A 349 5.89 3.50 6.89
CA VAL A 349 6.46 4.59 6.08
C VAL A 349 5.88 5.92 6.52
N VAL A 350 6.74 6.77 7.09
CA VAL A 350 6.37 8.13 7.50
C VAL A 350 6.72 9.10 6.38
N ARG A 351 5.72 9.65 5.70
CA ARG A 351 5.91 10.66 4.65
C ARG A 351 5.75 12.07 5.24
N PRO A 352 6.72 12.99 5.07
CA PRO A 352 6.62 14.36 5.58
C PRO A 352 5.39 15.12 5.08
N GLN A 353 4.95 14.86 3.86
CA GLN A 353 3.75 15.45 3.27
C GLN A 353 2.48 15.08 4.04
N ASP A 354 2.33 13.83 4.49
CA ASP A 354 1.16 13.37 5.24
C ASP A 354 1.12 14.03 6.62
N ILE A 355 2.28 14.21 7.26
CA ILE A 355 2.42 14.94 8.50
C ILE A 355 1.90 16.38 8.35
N VAL A 356 2.32 17.08 7.31
CA VAL A 356 1.87 18.46 7.06
C VAL A 356 0.36 18.50 6.83
N VAL A 357 -0.19 17.58 6.05
CA VAL A 357 -1.63 17.48 5.79
C VAL A 357 -2.41 17.26 7.09
N ILE A 358 -1.98 16.33 7.95
CA ILE A 358 -2.62 16.05 9.25
C ILE A 358 -2.60 17.31 10.14
N ILE A 359 -1.45 17.97 10.28
CA ILE A 359 -1.32 19.17 11.11
C ILE A 359 -2.24 20.27 10.60
N VAL A 360 -2.25 20.55 9.29
CA VAL A 360 -3.10 21.59 8.69
C VAL A 360 -4.58 21.24 8.83
N ALA A 361 -4.96 20.00 8.55
CA ALA A 361 -6.35 19.55 8.68
C ALA A 361 -6.86 19.69 10.11
N VAL A 362 -6.11 19.24 11.10
CA VAL A 362 -6.45 19.35 12.51
C VAL A 362 -6.51 20.80 12.97
N PHE A 363 -5.55 21.64 12.54
CA PHE A 363 -5.57 23.07 12.85
C PHE A 363 -6.82 23.76 12.28
N LEU A 364 -7.13 23.57 11.00
CA LEU A 364 -8.31 24.16 10.35
C LEU A 364 -9.61 23.69 11.00
N LEU A 365 -9.69 22.40 11.30
CA LEU A 365 -10.86 21.84 11.97
C LEU A 365 -11.06 22.47 13.36
N ASN A 366 -9.99 22.62 14.14
CA ASN A 366 -10.08 23.25 15.45
C ASN A 366 -10.50 24.72 15.35
N LEU A 367 -10.08 25.46 14.32
CA LEU A 367 -10.60 26.81 14.05
C LEU A 367 -12.11 26.79 13.80
N ILE A 368 -12.60 25.85 12.99
CA ILE A 368 -14.04 25.74 12.66
C ILE A 368 -14.85 25.35 13.90
N THR A 369 -14.44 24.34 14.64
CA THR A 369 -15.13 23.86 15.83
C THR A 369 -15.14 24.90 16.96
N GLY A 370 -14.10 25.75 17.02
CA GLY A 370 -14.03 26.88 17.96
C GLY A 370 -15.01 28.00 17.68
N ILE A 371 -15.62 28.07 16.48
CA ILE A 371 -16.59 29.13 16.14
C ILE A 371 -17.85 29.06 17.02
N TYR A 372 -18.33 27.85 17.32
CA TYR A 372 -19.55 27.69 18.12
C TYR A 372 -19.40 28.25 19.55
N PRO A 373 -18.44 27.82 20.37
CA PRO A 373 -18.23 28.39 21.70
C PRO A 373 -17.83 29.87 21.67
N ALA A 374 -17.07 30.28 20.63
CA ALA A 374 -16.74 31.70 20.46
C ALA A 374 -17.95 32.60 20.23
N ARG A 375 -18.93 32.13 19.45
CA ARG A 375 -20.19 32.84 19.25
C ARG A 375 -21.01 32.90 20.54
N GLN A 376 -21.02 31.83 21.33
CA GLN A 376 -21.71 31.78 22.62
C GLN A 376 -21.08 32.77 23.60
N ALA A 377 -19.75 32.81 23.70
CA ALA A 377 -19.02 33.78 24.52
C ALA A 377 -19.33 35.24 24.17
N ALA A 378 -19.37 35.52 22.87
CA ALA A 378 -19.57 36.89 22.37
C ALA A 378 -21.02 37.42 22.56
N LYS A 379 -22.00 36.54 22.74
CA LYS A 379 -23.42 36.89 23.00
C LYS A 379 -23.74 37.10 24.47
N LEU A 380 -22.80 36.91 25.41
CA LEU A 380 -23.01 37.11 26.83
C LEU A 380 -23.36 38.57 27.11
N ASP A 381 -24.45 38.79 27.90
CA ASP A 381 -24.85 40.10 28.37
C ASP A 381 -23.84 40.59 29.42
N PRO A 382 -23.18 41.74 29.22
CA PRO A 382 -22.17 42.26 30.15
C PRO A 382 -22.71 42.51 31.57
N VAL A 383 -23.99 42.91 31.70
CA VAL A 383 -24.63 43.15 33.02
C VAL A 383 -24.81 41.86 33.79
N LYS A 384 -25.34 40.83 33.13
CA LYS A 384 -25.51 39.50 33.73
C LYS A 384 -24.15 38.82 34.00
N ALA A 385 -23.18 39.01 33.13
CA ALA A 385 -21.85 38.42 33.26
C ALA A 385 -21.05 38.95 34.47
N ILE A 386 -21.29 40.20 34.89
CA ILE A 386 -20.63 40.79 36.06
C ILE A 386 -21.39 40.49 37.36
N SER A 387 -22.72 40.33 37.30
CA SER A 387 -23.56 40.08 38.49
C SER A 387 -23.58 38.61 38.97
N THR A 388 -23.04 37.69 38.19
CA THR A 388 -22.99 36.24 38.50
C THR A 388 -21.70 35.87 39.27
N ARG A 389 -21.40 36.56 40.36
CA ARG A 389 -20.33 36.19 41.30
C ARG A 389 -20.94 35.68 42.60
#